data_a5afcd740ec892281a9481d9826fe433
#
_entry.id   a5afcd740ec892281a9481d9826fe433
#
_cell.length_a   1.000
_cell.length_b   1.000
_cell.length_c   1.000
_cell.angle_alpha   90.00
_cell.angle_beta   90.00
_cell.angle_gamma   90.00
#
_symmetry.space_group_name_H-M   'P 1'
#
loop_
_entity.id
_entity.type
_entity.pdbx_description
1 polymer ?
#
loop_
_entity_poly.entity_id
_entity_poly.type
_entity_poly.pdbx_seq_one_letter_code
_entity_poly.pdbx_strand_id
1 'polypeptide(L)'
;MQKRTTRQRLGRRSANLLLIAGGLTIAFPFWSAAYTHFQQNRLSADYQHASNSFSAAARQQTSTLALLHTRAMRARRLAALFARGLKPGDPIGRLVIPHAHINRIVVQGGTSSSSLSPASDTAFLRGGPVHYGVTPLPGAGEPFAVAGHRTTYSAPFYSLNVLRRGDRIVLDTPYGRFDYRVAKLTTVLPSDVGVLYDRGYALVLTTCTPPYSASHRLVVWASARGFTLK
;
A
#
# COMPACT_ATOMS: atom_id res chain seq x y z
N MET A 1 0.62 -13.68 62.40
CA MET A 1 1.04 -13.14 61.07
C MET A 1 1.71 -14.27 60.28
N GLN A 2 1.02 -14.88 59.30
CA GLN A 2 1.52 -16.03 58.54
C GLN A 2 2.45 -15.52 57.39
N LYS A 3 3.75 -15.84 57.49
CA LYS A 3 4.73 -15.53 56.43
C LYS A 3 4.35 -16.31 55.17
N ARG A 4 3.87 -15.61 54.14
CA ARG A 4 3.64 -16.18 52.79
C ARG A 4 4.96 -16.75 52.26
N THR A 5 4.96 -18.06 51.97
CA THR A 5 6.15 -18.77 51.47
C THR A 5 6.62 -18.21 50.12
N THR A 6 7.93 -18.26 49.87
CA THR A 6 8.59 -17.76 48.62
C THR A 6 7.93 -18.37 47.38
N ARG A 7 7.48 -19.62 47.43
CA ARG A 7 6.73 -20.31 46.36
C ARG A 7 5.40 -19.61 45.98
N GLN A 8 4.63 -19.12 46.97
CA GLN A 8 3.36 -18.42 46.73
C GLN A 8 3.60 -17.01 46.08
N ARG A 9 4.70 -16.39 46.42
CA ARG A 9 5.09 -15.10 45.80
C ARG A 9 5.56 -15.28 44.34
N LEU A 10 6.28 -16.35 44.03
CA LEU A 10 6.75 -16.68 42.69
C LEU A 10 5.57 -17.05 41.80
N GLY A 11 4.62 -17.87 42.26
CA GLY A 11 3.43 -18.24 41.51
C GLY A 11 2.51 -17.05 41.16
N ARG A 12 2.39 -16.06 42.08
CA ARG A 12 1.63 -14.83 41.80
C ARG A 12 2.32 -13.93 40.79
N ARG A 13 3.64 -13.84 40.80
CA ARG A 13 4.41 -13.06 39.83
C ARG A 13 4.30 -13.64 38.42
N SER A 14 4.42 -14.97 38.29
CA SER A 14 4.24 -15.64 36.98
C SER A 14 2.80 -15.55 36.47
N ALA A 15 1.79 -15.67 37.34
CA ALA A 15 0.38 -15.47 36.96
C ALA A 15 0.12 -14.03 36.49
N ASN A 16 0.65 -13.01 37.18
CA ASN A 16 0.50 -11.63 36.76
C ASN A 16 1.22 -11.35 35.42
N LEU A 17 2.39 -11.94 35.20
CA LEU A 17 3.10 -11.82 33.92
C LEU A 17 2.30 -12.43 32.76
N LEU A 18 1.70 -13.60 32.98
CA LEU A 18 0.83 -14.24 31.98
C LEU A 18 -0.43 -13.41 31.70
N LEU A 19 -1.05 -12.82 32.72
CA LEU A 19 -2.20 -11.93 32.54
C LEU A 19 -1.82 -10.67 31.76
N ILE A 20 -0.68 -10.06 32.05
CA ILE A 20 -0.18 -8.90 31.32
C ILE A 20 0.12 -9.28 29.86
N ALA A 21 0.83 -10.39 29.64
CA ALA A 21 1.14 -10.87 28.30
C ALA A 21 -0.13 -11.16 27.48
N GLY A 22 -1.10 -11.84 28.10
CA GLY A 22 -2.41 -12.09 27.49
C GLY A 22 -3.17 -10.80 27.17
N GLY A 23 -3.18 -9.84 28.09
CA GLY A 23 -3.80 -8.54 27.89
C GLY A 23 -3.15 -7.75 26.75
N LEU A 24 -1.81 -7.74 26.66
CA LEU A 24 -1.09 -7.11 25.55
C LEU A 24 -1.38 -7.78 24.21
N THR A 25 -1.49 -9.11 24.18
CA THR A 25 -1.83 -9.85 22.95
C THR A 25 -3.23 -9.49 22.46
N ILE A 26 -4.19 -9.38 23.38
CA ILE A 26 -5.57 -8.98 23.03
C ILE A 26 -5.64 -7.51 22.62
N ALA A 27 -4.85 -6.64 23.25
CA ALA A 27 -4.83 -5.20 22.94
C ALA A 27 -4.14 -4.88 21.59
N PHE A 28 -3.22 -5.73 21.13
CA PHE A 28 -2.42 -5.49 19.93
C PHE A 28 -3.23 -5.22 18.65
N PRO A 29 -4.29 -5.98 18.30
CA PRO A 29 -5.11 -5.70 17.12
C PRO A 29 -5.77 -4.32 17.18
N PHE A 30 -6.30 -3.94 18.35
CA PHE A 30 -6.95 -2.63 18.54
C PHE A 30 -5.94 -1.48 18.42
N TRP A 31 -4.79 -1.63 19.06
CA TRP A 31 -3.70 -0.66 18.95
C TRP A 31 -3.19 -0.50 17.52
N SER A 32 -2.94 -1.62 16.82
CA SER A 32 -2.46 -1.59 15.43
C SER A 32 -3.49 -0.97 14.49
N ALA A 33 -4.79 -1.20 14.72
CA ALA A 33 -5.86 -0.60 13.95
C ALA A 33 -5.94 0.92 14.19
N ALA A 34 -5.90 1.36 15.45
CA ALA A 34 -5.91 2.78 15.83
C ALA A 34 -4.68 3.51 15.25
N TYR A 35 -3.50 2.91 15.34
CA TYR A 35 -2.27 3.43 14.76
C TYR A 35 -2.40 3.64 13.24
N THR A 36 -2.87 2.62 12.51
CA THR A 36 -3.04 2.72 11.05
C THR A 36 -4.09 3.77 10.67
N HIS A 37 -5.19 3.86 11.43
CA HIS A 37 -6.21 4.87 11.19
C HIS A 37 -5.64 6.29 11.36
N PHE A 38 -4.89 6.52 12.43
CA PHE A 38 -4.20 7.80 12.66
C PHE A 38 -3.23 8.13 11.53
N GLN A 39 -2.40 7.17 11.13
CA GLN A 39 -1.46 7.33 10.02
C GLN A 39 -2.16 7.63 8.69
N GLN A 40 -3.26 6.93 8.37
CA GLN A 40 -4.02 7.16 7.14
C GLN A 40 -4.69 8.56 7.13
N ASN A 41 -5.15 9.06 8.27
CA ASN A 41 -5.68 10.41 8.38
C ASN A 41 -4.58 11.46 8.13
N ARG A 42 -3.41 11.27 8.73
CA ARG A 42 -2.24 12.13 8.51
C ARG A 42 -1.80 12.08 7.05
N LEU A 43 -1.62 10.89 6.48
CA LEU A 43 -1.27 10.70 5.08
C LEU A 43 -2.30 11.32 4.13
N SER A 44 -3.58 11.33 4.51
CA SER A 44 -4.62 11.99 3.71
C SER A 44 -4.44 13.51 3.68
N ALA A 45 -4.05 14.13 4.79
CA ALA A 45 -3.74 15.55 4.85
C ALA A 45 -2.47 15.86 4.04
N ASP A 46 -1.41 15.08 4.25
CA ASP A 46 -0.15 15.22 3.53
C ASP A 46 -0.35 15.05 2.00
N TYR A 47 -1.22 14.10 1.60
CA TYR A 47 -1.61 13.91 0.20
C TYR A 47 -2.31 15.14 -0.40
N GLN A 48 -3.21 15.78 0.34
CA GLN A 48 -3.86 17.01 -0.13
C GLN A 48 -2.83 18.14 -0.32
N HIS A 49 -1.94 18.31 0.63
CA HIS A 49 -0.85 19.29 0.51
C HIS A 49 0.06 19.01 -0.69
N ALA A 50 0.52 17.76 -0.85
CA ALA A 50 1.33 17.35 -1.98
C ALA A 50 0.60 17.52 -3.32
N SER A 51 -0.70 17.24 -3.37
CA SER A 51 -1.53 17.43 -4.57
C SER A 51 -1.64 18.90 -4.96
N ASN A 52 -1.87 19.79 -3.99
CA ASN A 52 -2.01 21.22 -4.23
C ASN A 52 -0.67 21.83 -4.71
N SER A 53 0.43 21.52 -4.03
CA SER A 53 1.76 22.01 -4.38
C SER A 53 2.22 21.49 -5.73
N PHE A 54 1.99 20.20 -6.04
CA PHE A 54 2.30 19.63 -7.34
C PHE A 54 1.48 20.29 -8.46
N SER A 55 0.16 20.49 -8.23
CA SER A 55 -0.72 21.12 -9.21
C SER A 55 -0.28 22.57 -9.51
N ALA A 56 0.23 23.31 -8.55
CA ALA A 56 0.78 24.63 -8.74
C ALA A 56 2.07 24.59 -9.58
N ALA A 57 2.99 23.68 -9.27
CA ALA A 57 4.23 23.49 -10.01
C ALA A 57 3.99 22.99 -11.45
N ALA A 58 3.02 22.09 -11.65
CA ALA A 58 2.66 21.60 -12.98
C ALA A 58 2.08 22.69 -13.89
N ARG A 59 1.31 23.62 -13.33
CA ARG A 59 0.80 24.78 -14.09
C ARG A 59 1.91 25.68 -14.62
N GLN A 60 3.02 25.83 -13.90
CA GLN A 60 4.17 26.60 -14.37
C GLN A 60 4.85 25.94 -15.59
N GLN A 61 4.63 24.66 -15.83
CA GLN A 61 5.18 23.92 -16.99
C GLN A 61 4.16 23.72 -18.12
N THR A 62 3.07 24.48 -18.14
CA THR A 62 1.96 24.33 -19.10
C THR A 62 2.44 24.43 -20.54
N SER A 63 3.37 25.32 -20.86
CA SER A 63 3.95 25.48 -22.20
C SER A 63 4.67 24.21 -22.69
N THR A 64 5.48 23.59 -21.81
CA THR A 64 6.18 22.34 -22.14
C THR A 64 5.21 21.17 -22.28
N LEU A 65 4.18 21.10 -21.45
CA LEU A 65 3.15 20.07 -21.52
C LEU A 65 2.27 20.20 -22.77
N ALA A 66 2.03 21.43 -23.23
CA ALA A 66 1.25 21.70 -24.43
C ALA A 66 1.93 21.16 -25.72
N LEU A 67 3.26 21.08 -25.73
CA LEU A 67 4.03 20.53 -26.85
C LEU A 67 3.92 18.98 -26.95
N LEU A 68 3.41 18.32 -25.94
CA LEU A 68 3.26 16.87 -25.96
C LEU A 68 1.96 16.48 -26.67
N HIS A 69 2.09 15.79 -27.79
CA HIS A 69 0.97 15.48 -28.69
C HIS A 69 -0.03 14.45 -28.13
N THR A 70 0.39 13.58 -27.20
CA THR A 70 -0.50 12.54 -26.66
C THR A 70 -0.72 12.66 -25.15
N ARG A 71 -1.90 12.21 -24.69
CA ARG A 71 -2.20 12.11 -23.26
C ARG A 71 -1.20 11.22 -22.53
N ALA A 72 -0.74 10.13 -23.17
CA ALA A 72 0.22 9.22 -22.59
C ALA A 72 1.59 9.89 -22.36
N MET A 73 2.07 10.70 -23.32
CA MET A 73 3.31 11.48 -23.15
C MET A 73 3.18 12.49 -22.00
N ARG A 74 2.04 13.17 -21.89
CA ARG A 74 1.77 14.10 -20.78
C ARG A 74 1.75 13.36 -19.43
N ALA A 75 1.07 12.22 -19.35
CA ALA A 75 1.03 11.39 -18.13
C ALA A 75 2.44 10.96 -17.71
N ARG A 76 3.25 10.46 -18.66
CA ARG A 76 4.64 10.07 -18.42
C ARG A 76 5.48 11.25 -17.90
N ARG A 77 5.34 12.43 -18.50
CA ARG A 77 6.06 13.63 -18.08
C ARG A 77 5.66 14.07 -16.67
N LEU A 78 4.36 14.11 -16.37
CA LEU A 78 3.84 14.49 -15.06
C LEU A 78 4.25 13.46 -13.98
N ALA A 79 4.19 12.17 -14.28
CA ALA A 79 4.67 11.12 -13.37
C ALA A 79 6.18 11.29 -13.09
N ALA A 80 6.98 11.57 -14.10
CA ALA A 80 8.42 11.79 -13.94
C ALA A 80 8.72 13.07 -13.13
N LEU A 81 7.95 14.13 -13.29
CA LEU A 81 8.07 15.35 -12.47
C LEU A 81 7.70 15.07 -11.01
N PHE A 82 6.62 14.34 -10.79
CA PHE A 82 6.19 13.96 -9.45
C PHE A 82 7.22 13.06 -8.75
N ALA A 83 7.79 12.09 -9.48
CA ALA A 83 8.80 11.18 -8.97
C ALA A 83 10.06 11.86 -8.44
N ARG A 84 10.46 13.02 -9.02
CA ARG A 84 11.68 13.74 -8.61
C ARG A 84 11.66 14.23 -7.17
N GLY A 85 10.48 14.51 -6.63
CA GLY A 85 10.30 14.98 -5.26
C GLY A 85 9.96 13.89 -4.26
N LEU A 86 9.67 12.65 -4.72
CA LEU A 86 9.19 11.57 -3.87
C LEU A 86 10.32 10.94 -3.04
N LYS A 87 10.05 10.80 -1.74
CA LYS A 87 10.88 10.07 -0.79
C LYS A 87 10.11 8.86 -0.26
N PRO A 88 10.79 7.81 0.22
CA PRO A 88 10.13 6.71 0.92
C PRO A 88 9.25 7.23 2.06
N GLY A 89 7.98 6.77 2.10
CA GLY A 89 6.96 7.21 3.05
C GLY A 89 6.04 8.34 2.54
N ASP A 90 6.41 9.06 1.48
CA ASP A 90 5.57 10.12 0.92
C ASP A 90 4.29 9.54 0.28
N PRO A 91 3.15 10.24 0.38
CA PRO A 91 1.91 9.79 -0.23
C PRO A 91 1.95 9.93 -1.76
N ILE A 92 1.67 8.82 -2.46
CA ILE A 92 1.58 8.77 -3.92
C ILE A 92 0.18 9.09 -4.42
N GLY A 93 -0.84 8.50 -3.77
CA GLY A 93 -2.20 8.59 -4.25
C GLY A 93 -3.19 7.81 -3.40
N ARG A 94 -4.47 8.00 -3.71
CA ARG A 94 -5.58 7.31 -3.05
C ARG A 94 -6.03 6.12 -3.90
N LEU A 95 -5.88 4.93 -3.34
CA LEU A 95 -6.34 3.67 -3.94
C LEU A 95 -7.76 3.37 -3.44
N VAL A 96 -8.69 3.22 -4.37
CA VAL A 96 -10.09 2.89 -4.09
C VAL A 96 -10.49 1.63 -4.85
N ILE A 97 -10.96 0.61 -4.13
CA ILE A 97 -11.46 -0.66 -4.68
C ILE A 97 -12.83 -0.93 -4.04
N PRO A 98 -13.93 -0.52 -4.66
CA PRO A 98 -15.26 -0.57 -4.04
C PRO A 98 -15.68 -1.97 -3.61
N HIS A 99 -15.51 -2.99 -4.45
CA HIS A 99 -15.92 -4.37 -4.16
C HIS A 99 -15.17 -4.98 -2.96
N ALA A 100 -13.93 -4.55 -2.71
CA ALA A 100 -13.13 -4.99 -1.56
C ALA A 100 -13.21 -4.03 -0.37
N HIS A 101 -14.03 -2.97 -0.43
CA HIS A 101 -14.15 -1.91 0.58
C HIS A 101 -12.80 -1.26 0.95
N ILE A 102 -11.90 -1.12 -0.04
CA ILE A 102 -10.59 -0.51 0.15
C ILE A 102 -10.65 0.95 -0.25
N ASN A 103 -10.23 1.84 0.65
CA ASN A 103 -10.00 3.26 0.42
C ASN A 103 -8.81 3.67 1.28
N ARG A 104 -7.61 3.71 0.69
CA ARG A 104 -6.35 3.93 1.41
C ARG A 104 -5.41 4.83 0.62
N ILE A 105 -4.61 5.61 1.34
CA ILE A 105 -3.45 6.30 0.75
C ILE A 105 -2.33 5.27 0.56
N VAL A 106 -1.80 5.23 -0.64
CA VAL A 106 -0.59 4.47 -0.99
C VAL A 106 0.62 5.37 -0.79
N VAL A 107 1.65 4.85 -0.15
CA VAL A 107 2.90 5.59 0.07
C VAL A 107 4.03 5.04 -0.80
N GLN A 108 5.04 5.87 -1.04
CA GLN A 108 6.26 5.46 -1.74
C GLN A 108 7.05 4.49 -0.86
N GLY A 109 7.43 3.37 -1.42
CA GLY A 109 8.36 2.43 -0.81
C GLY A 109 9.80 2.65 -1.25
N GLY A 110 10.70 1.86 -0.69
CA GLY A 110 12.10 1.81 -1.10
C GLY A 110 12.29 1.05 -2.42
N THR A 111 13.55 1.03 -2.89
CA THR A 111 13.94 0.43 -4.17
C THR A 111 14.40 -1.03 -4.06
N SER A 112 14.32 -1.65 -2.89
CA SER A 112 14.69 -3.05 -2.70
C SER A 112 13.52 -3.98 -2.98
N SER A 113 13.72 -4.97 -3.83
CA SER A 113 12.70 -5.97 -4.20
C SER A 113 13.27 -7.38 -4.33
N SER A 114 14.05 -7.82 -3.34
CA SER A 114 14.55 -9.20 -3.30
C SER A 114 13.44 -10.24 -3.05
N SER A 115 12.26 -9.80 -2.66
CA SER A 115 11.08 -10.65 -2.50
C SER A 115 9.80 -9.82 -2.62
N LEU A 116 8.64 -10.50 -2.84
CA LEU A 116 7.31 -9.88 -2.76
C LEU A 116 6.92 -9.50 -1.31
N SER A 117 7.92 -9.25 -0.49
CA SER A 117 7.81 -8.65 0.82
C SER A 117 8.77 -7.48 0.83
N PRO A 118 8.32 -6.24 0.77
CA PRO A 118 9.21 -5.09 0.90
C PRO A 118 9.72 -5.04 2.35
N ALA A 119 10.69 -5.92 2.65
CA ALA A 119 11.23 -6.05 4.01
C ALA A 119 11.88 -4.75 4.49
N SER A 120 12.48 -3.99 3.57
CA SER A 120 13.00 -2.64 3.83
C SER A 120 11.89 -1.62 4.13
N ASP A 121 10.65 -1.90 3.75
CA ASP A 121 9.52 -0.98 3.81
C ASP A 121 8.51 -1.33 4.91
N THR A 122 8.86 -2.26 5.81
CA THR A 122 7.96 -2.72 6.88
C THR A 122 7.44 -1.57 7.75
N ALA A 123 8.25 -0.53 7.97
CA ALA A 123 7.83 0.66 8.70
C ALA A 123 6.69 1.40 7.98
N PHE A 124 6.77 1.54 6.66
CA PHE A 124 5.76 2.22 5.84
C PHE A 124 4.50 1.35 5.68
N LEU A 125 4.65 0.03 5.54
CA LEU A 125 3.54 -0.93 5.49
C LEU A 125 2.63 -0.87 6.73
N ARG A 126 3.16 -0.48 7.89
CA ARG A 126 2.35 -0.27 9.11
C ARG A 126 1.35 0.88 8.94
N GLY A 127 1.67 1.86 8.12
CA GLY A 127 0.78 3.00 7.82
C GLY A 127 -0.26 2.71 6.73
N GLY A 128 -0.07 1.70 5.90
CA GLY A 128 -0.98 1.38 4.79
C GLY A 128 -0.32 0.65 3.63
N PRO A 129 -0.96 0.63 2.44
CA PRO A 129 -0.37 0.06 1.24
C PRO A 129 0.87 0.84 0.78
N VAL A 130 1.87 0.10 0.29
CA VAL A 130 3.18 0.63 -0.12
C VAL A 130 3.47 0.28 -1.58
N HIS A 131 3.89 1.27 -2.36
CA HIS A 131 4.38 1.09 -3.72
C HIS A 131 5.74 0.40 -3.71
N TYR A 132 5.93 -0.60 -4.55
CA TYR A 132 7.25 -1.16 -4.81
C TYR A 132 8.06 -0.15 -5.62
N GLY A 133 9.02 0.54 -4.99
CA GLY A 133 9.78 1.62 -5.59
C GLY A 133 10.65 1.22 -6.79
N VAL A 134 10.77 -0.08 -7.07
CA VAL A 134 11.40 -0.63 -8.28
C VAL A 134 10.47 -0.64 -9.50
N THR A 135 9.18 -0.38 -9.31
CA THR A 135 8.19 -0.28 -10.38
C THR A 135 7.88 1.18 -10.71
N PRO A 136 7.48 1.51 -11.94
CA PRO A 136 7.19 2.88 -12.33
C PRO A 136 5.91 3.40 -11.67
N LEU A 137 5.79 4.73 -11.54
CA LEU A 137 4.55 5.38 -11.17
C LEU A 137 3.49 5.26 -12.30
N PRO A 138 2.18 5.36 -11.98
CA PRO A 138 1.11 5.30 -12.96
C PRO A 138 1.32 6.28 -14.11
N GLY A 139 1.22 5.80 -15.35
CA GLY A 139 1.45 6.60 -16.55
C GLY A 139 2.92 6.80 -16.96
N ALA A 140 3.89 6.40 -16.12
CA ALA A 140 5.31 6.45 -16.46
C ALA A 140 5.81 5.16 -17.13
N GLY A 141 5.12 4.07 -16.92
CA GLY A 141 5.42 2.74 -17.43
C GLY A 141 4.50 1.73 -16.75
N GLU A 142 4.73 0.46 -16.98
CA GLU A 142 3.88 -0.63 -16.46
C GLU A 142 4.73 -1.79 -15.97
N PRO A 143 4.23 -2.50 -14.94
CA PRO A 143 3.10 -2.19 -14.07
C PRO A 143 3.48 -1.26 -12.89
N PHE A 144 2.50 -0.57 -12.33
CA PHE A 144 2.57 0.04 -11.00
C PHE A 144 2.21 -1.02 -9.96
N ALA A 145 3.10 -1.33 -9.02
CA ALA A 145 2.89 -2.41 -8.07
C ALA A 145 2.78 -1.92 -6.63
N VAL A 146 1.85 -2.50 -5.86
CA VAL A 146 1.53 -2.10 -4.48
C VAL A 146 1.42 -3.33 -3.57
N ALA A 147 2.11 -3.30 -2.44
CA ALA A 147 1.96 -4.27 -1.36
C ALA A 147 1.06 -3.74 -0.24
N GLY A 148 0.37 -4.63 0.45
CA GLY A 148 -0.38 -4.30 1.67
C GLY A 148 -0.51 -5.48 2.61
N HIS A 149 -0.63 -5.20 3.91
CA HIS A 149 -0.86 -6.23 4.91
C HIS A 149 -2.20 -6.94 4.71
N ARG A 150 -2.21 -8.27 4.98
CA ARG A 150 -3.43 -9.07 4.93
C ARG A 150 -4.21 -9.09 6.25
N THR A 151 -3.51 -9.12 7.39
CA THR A 151 -4.12 -9.41 8.70
C THR A 151 -3.68 -8.49 9.82
N THR A 152 -2.67 -7.65 9.60
CA THR A 152 -2.15 -6.71 10.60
C THR A 152 -2.31 -5.26 10.14
N TYR A 153 -2.19 -4.30 11.06
CA TYR A 153 -2.23 -2.86 10.78
C TYR A 153 -3.45 -2.46 9.94
N SER A 154 -4.65 -2.70 10.49
CA SER A 154 -5.95 -2.52 9.81
C SER A 154 -6.14 -3.36 8.55
N ALA A 155 -5.26 -4.31 8.27
CA ALA A 155 -5.39 -5.28 7.20
C ALA A 155 -5.88 -4.66 5.87
N PRO A 156 -5.17 -3.66 5.32
CA PRO A 156 -5.67 -2.86 4.20
C PRO A 156 -6.02 -3.70 2.97
N PHE A 157 -5.44 -4.88 2.83
CA PHE A 157 -5.66 -5.81 1.73
C PHE A 157 -6.30 -7.14 2.18
N TYR A 158 -7.01 -7.13 3.31
CA TYR A 158 -7.69 -8.33 3.81
C TYR A 158 -8.62 -8.96 2.77
N SER A 159 -9.44 -8.13 2.13
CA SER A 159 -10.50 -8.54 1.21
C SER A 159 -10.06 -8.67 -0.25
N LEU A 160 -8.76 -8.63 -0.59
CA LEU A 160 -8.33 -8.75 -1.99
C LEU A 160 -8.80 -10.06 -2.67
N ASN A 161 -9.03 -11.11 -1.90
CA ASN A 161 -9.49 -12.41 -2.42
C ASN A 161 -10.96 -12.41 -2.88
N VAL A 162 -11.77 -11.42 -2.50
CA VAL A 162 -13.17 -11.33 -2.97
C VAL A 162 -13.25 -10.78 -4.41
N LEU A 163 -12.16 -10.16 -4.89
CA LEU A 163 -12.12 -9.54 -6.21
C LEU A 163 -12.32 -10.56 -7.32
N ARG A 164 -13.00 -10.12 -8.37
CA ARG A 164 -13.31 -10.90 -9.57
C ARG A 164 -12.85 -10.13 -10.80
N ARG A 165 -12.65 -10.87 -11.89
CA ARG A 165 -12.37 -10.26 -13.19
C ARG A 165 -13.43 -9.20 -13.53
N GLY A 166 -12.98 -8.02 -13.91
CA GLY A 166 -13.87 -6.89 -14.25
C GLY A 166 -14.08 -5.90 -13.09
N ASP A 167 -13.74 -6.24 -11.85
CA ASP A 167 -13.88 -5.31 -10.72
C ASP A 167 -13.07 -4.04 -10.92
N ARG A 168 -13.66 -2.93 -10.50
CA ARG A 168 -13.06 -1.61 -10.67
C ARG A 168 -12.03 -1.33 -9.59
N ILE A 169 -10.88 -0.79 -10.02
CA ILE A 169 -9.85 -0.22 -9.16
C ILE A 169 -9.57 1.20 -9.67
N VAL A 170 -9.47 2.16 -8.76
CA VAL A 170 -9.14 3.55 -9.06
C VAL A 170 -7.94 3.97 -8.24
N LEU A 171 -6.99 4.60 -8.88
CA LEU A 171 -5.88 5.28 -8.21
C LEU A 171 -5.92 6.77 -8.58
N ASP A 172 -6.15 7.60 -7.58
CA ASP A 172 -6.17 9.05 -7.70
C ASP A 172 -4.83 9.63 -7.22
N THR A 173 -4.06 10.20 -8.14
CA THR A 173 -2.73 10.79 -7.88
C THR A 173 -2.79 12.31 -8.00
N PRO A 174 -1.77 13.06 -7.54
CA PRO A 174 -1.71 14.51 -7.74
C PRO A 174 -1.80 14.97 -9.19
N TYR A 175 -1.34 14.13 -10.14
CA TYR A 175 -1.28 14.47 -11.57
C TYR A 175 -2.35 13.79 -12.41
N GLY A 176 -3.16 12.89 -11.85
CA GLY A 176 -4.19 12.22 -12.64
C GLY A 176 -4.92 11.13 -11.87
N ARG A 177 -6.04 10.73 -12.43
CA ARG A 177 -6.86 9.61 -11.98
C ARG A 177 -6.74 8.47 -12.98
N PHE A 178 -6.39 7.30 -12.51
CA PHE A 178 -6.16 6.09 -13.29
C PHE A 178 -7.23 5.05 -12.94
N ASP A 179 -7.93 4.57 -13.96
CA ASP A 179 -8.97 3.55 -13.84
C ASP A 179 -8.45 2.21 -14.37
N TYR A 180 -8.60 1.16 -13.56
CA TYR A 180 -8.19 -0.20 -13.87
C TYR A 180 -9.37 -1.17 -13.71
N ARG A 181 -9.23 -2.34 -14.35
CA ARG A 181 -10.11 -3.48 -14.15
C ARG A 181 -9.29 -4.71 -13.81
N VAL A 182 -9.73 -5.44 -12.78
CA VAL A 182 -9.13 -6.71 -12.40
C VAL A 182 -9.15 -7.66 -13.61
N ALA A 183 -8.00 -8.22 -13.94
CA ALA A 183 -7.83 -9.17 -15.03
C ALA A 183 -7.76 -10.61 -14.52
N LYS A 184 -6.94 -10.85 -13.50
CA LYS A 184 -6.80 -12.17 -12.88
C LYS A 184 -6.30 -12.05 -11.44
N LEU A 185 -6.50 -13.12 -10.67
CA LEU A 185 -5.88 -13.34 -9.35
C LEU A 185 -5.15 -14.67 -9.39
N THR A 186 -4.05 -14.76 -8.68
CA THR A 186 -3.35 -16.04 -8.47
C THR A 186 -2.55 -16.01 -7.16
N THR A 187 -2.11 -17.19 -6.75
CA THR A 187 -1.22 -17.35 -5.59
C THR A 187 0.16 -17.75 -6.09
N VAL A 188 1.19 -17.08 -5.58
CA VAL A 188 2.59 -17.30 -5.95
C VAL A 188 3.48 -17.43 -4.71
N LEU A 189 4.71 -17.86 -4.88
CA LEU A 189 5.71 -17.84 -3.83
C LEU A 189 6.20 -16.39 -3.57
N PRO A 190 6.68 -16.08 -2.36
CA PRO A 190 7.27 -14.78 -2.07
C PRO A 190 8.50 -14.43 -2.92
N SER A 191 9.19 -15.43 -3.45
CA SER A 191 10.35 -15.31 -4.34
C SER A 191 10.00 -14.96 -5.78
N ASP A 192 8.73 -15.09 -6.18
CA ASP A 192 8.29 -14.89 -7.57
C ASP A 192 8.17 -13.39 -7.92
N VAL A 193 9.25 -12.65 -7.75
CA VAL A 193 9.29 -11.20 -8.00
C VAL A 193 9.02 -10.82 -9.47
N GLY A 194 9.10 -11.76 -10.39
CA GLY A 194 8.78 -11.57 -11.80
C GLY A 194 7.36 -11.04 -12.04
N VAL A 195 6.42 -11.30 -11.12
CA VAL A 195 5.05 -10.78 -11.20
C VAL A 195 4.98 -9.25 -11.16
N LEU A 196 5.99 -8.57 -10.61
CA LEU A 196 6.09 -7.10 -10.55
C LEU A 196 6.43 -6.48 -11.92
N TYR A 197 6.87 -7.28 -12.87
CA TYR A 197 7.36 -6.84 -14.18
C TYR A 197 6.55 -7.38 -15.36
N ASP A 198 5.40 -8.00 -15.09
CA ASP A 198 4.49 -8.51 -16.12
C ASP A 198 3.81 -7.36 -16.86
N ARG A 199 4.42 -6.95 -17.98
CA ARG A 199 3.98 -5.81 -18.81
C ARG A 199 2.62 -6.01 -19.51
N GLY A 200 2.01 -7.17 -19.38
CA GLY A 200 0.63 -7.41 -19.82
C GLY A 200 -0.42 -6.70 -18.94
N TYR A 201 0.02 -6.13 -17.80
CA TYR A 201 -0.86 -5.49 -16.83
C TYR A 201 -0.33 -4.14 -16.38
N ALA A 202 -1.24 -3.23 -16.06
CA ALA A 202 -0.89 -1.86 -15.66
C ALA A 202 -0.80 -1.66 -14.15
N LEU A 203 -1.43 -2.56 -13.37
CA LEU A 203 -1.43 -2.53 -11.90
C LEU A 203 -1.28 -3.93 -11.35
N VAL A 204 -0.45 -4.06 -10.32
CA VAL A 204 -0.26 -5.29 -9.54
C VAL A 204 -0.48 -4.98 -8.05
N LEU A 205 -1.36 -5.72 -7.39
CA LEU A 205 -1.54 -5.65 -5.93
C LEU A 205 -1.10 -6.97 -5.31
N THR A 206 -0.34 -6.91 -4.22
CA THR A 206 0.16 -8.11 -3.53
C THR A 206 -0.16 -8.08 -2.04
N THR A 207 -0.50 -9.23 -1.49
CA THR A 207 -0.69 -9.43 -0.06
C THR A 207 -0.34 -10.86 0.36
N CYS A 208 -0.14 -11.09 1.65
CA CYS A 208 0.10 -12.44 2.18
C CYS A 208 -1.13 -13.35 1.99
N THR A 209 -0.91 -14.66 1.80
CA THR A 209 -1.97 -15.69 1.74
C THR A 209 -1.42 -17.05 2.17
N PRO A 210 -2.25 -17.91 2.83
CA PRO A 210 -3.57 -17.61 3.40
C PRO A 210 -3.50 -16.54 4.50
N PRO A 211 -4.65 -16.05 4.98
CA PRO A 211 -4.66 -15.16 6.15
C PRO A 211 -3.86 -15.74 7.32
N TYR A 212 -3.15 -14.88 8.06
CA TYR A 212 -2.25 -15.24 9.17
C TYR A 212 -1.02 -16.07 8.78
N SER A 213 -0.75 -16.24 7.49
CA SER A 213 0.45 -16.91 6.97
C SER A 213 1.17 -16.02 5.96
N ALA A 214 2.50 -16.11 5.95
CA ALA A 214 3.35 -15.44 4.97
C ALA A 214 3.93 -16.41 3.93
N SER A 215 3.43 -17.66 3.88
CA SER A 215 3.96 -18.73 3.02
C SER A 215 3.84 -18.41 1.53
N HIS A 216 2.77 -17.72 1.14
CA HIS A 216 2.50 -17.34 -0.25
C HIS A 216 2.07 -15.88 -0.36
N ARG A 217 1.92 -15.41 -1.60
CA ARG A 217 1.35 -14.10 -1.93
C ARG A 217 0.13 -14.28 -2.84
N LEU A 218 -0.97 -13.66 -2.45
CA LEU A 218 -2.08 -13.40 -3.36
C LEU A 218 -1.69 -12.20 -4.21
N VAL A 219 -1.74 -12.36 -5.51
CA VAL A 219 -1.44 -11.33 -6.49
C VAL A 219 -2.69 -11.05 -7.32
N VAL A 220 -3.03 -9.77 -7.45
CA VAL A 220 -4.13 -9.28 -8.30
C VAL A 220 -3.51 -8.45 -9.42
N TRP A 221 -3.75 -8.85 -10.67
CA TRP A 221 -3.38 -8.07 -11.85
C TRP A 221 -4.59 -7.32 -12.38
N ALA A 222 -4.37 -6.08 -12.78
CA ALA A 222 -5.40 -5.26 -13.40
C ALA A 222 -4.88 -4.54 -14.66
N SER A 223 -5.72 -4.49 -15.68
CA SER A 223 -5.44 -3.77 -16.93
C SER A 223 -5.95 -2.35 -16.85
N ALA A 224 -5.25 -1.42 -17.47
CA ALA A 224 -5.69 -0.04 -17.62
C ALA A 224 -6.97 0.04 -18.45
N ARG A 225 -7.88 0.94 -18.08
CA ARG A 225 -9.10 1.28 -18.85
C ARG A 225 -9.07 2.70 -19.36
N GLY A 226 -8.37 3.56 -18.66
CA GLY A 226 -8.23 4.96 -19.02
C GLY A 226 -7.66 5.77 -17.89
N PHE A 227 -7.36 7.04 -18.19
CA PHE A 227 -6.94 8.00 -17.20
C PHE A 227 -7.37 9.42 -17.59
N THR A 228 -7.53 10.26 -16.58
CA THR A 228 -7.75 11.70 -16.71
C THR A 228 -6.61 12.42 -16.04
N LEU A 229 -5.98 13.38 -16.70
CA LEU A 229 -4.97 14.26 -16.10
C LEU A 229 -5.68 15.41 -15.36
N LYS A 230 -5.05 15.87 -14.29
CA LYS A 230 -5.46 17.05 -13.52
C LYS A 230 -4.73 18.30 -13.97
#